data_e5dba1e7a9b7691db897f50df8201709
#
_entry.id   e5dba1e7a9b7691db897f50df8201709
#
_cell.length_a   1.000
_cell.length_b   1.000
_cell.length_c   1.000
_cell.angle_alpha   90.00
_cell.angle_beta   90.00
_cell.angle_gamma   90.00
#
_symmetry.space_group_name_H-M   'P 1'
#
loop_
_entity.id
_entity.type
_entity.pdbx_description
1 polymer ?
#
loop_
_entity_poly.entity_id
_entity_poly.type
_entity_poly.pdbx_seq_one_letter_code
_entity_poly.pdbx_strand_id
1 'polypeptide(L)'
;VYEATVRLCLQLDRPDEAFGYVERARSRAFLDQLAARPASAPAIMARVEQPVATLAEVQRQLASDTLLIEYFTIGVLPRGESLVNKLPPENTRLREHLTLPPQTLIFAVTHDRLVVARAPIDPNLLRPSAGDPAPTERLRSAGMIGRLHAALIEPVAELITGQQLLYLIPHGPLHYVPFMALCSPGGRSLLAGDGPAIALAPSATILLRSCLARPRSRPGMRIALGYNDEQGGQLRYAEPEARHIARLAGGEAWAGQQPKREQLIETGPRVQWLHIAGHAIYDPHDPLGSALQLGAGDTLSAREIIARLGLSADLVTLSACTSGTTQVVPGDELLGLPRAFLYAGAPAVVCALWETHDLVALLVMDGFYRGMLAGKAPAAALRDAQVAVRGMTGRALRATLDRWRAEDPVLAAALTGTPVPNELLDQAIYADPAHWATFMLIGRGD
;
A
#
# COMPACT_ATOMS: atom_id res chain seq x y z
N VAL A 1 -17.20 16.56 -13.30
CA VAL A 1 -16.47 17.54 -14.13
C VAL A 1 -15.17 16.94 -14.61
N TYR A 2 -14.26 16.51 -13.71
CA TYR A 2 -12.93 16.01 -14.10
C TYR A 2 -12.96 14.82 -15.07
N GLU A 3 -13.80 13.80 -14.84
CA GLU A 3 -13.93 12.63 -15.73
C GLU A 3 -14.31 13.04 -17.17
N ALA A 4 -15.26 13.96 -17.31
CA ALA A 4 -15.67 14.48 -18.62
C ALA A 4 -14.54 15.28 -19.30
N THR A 5 -13.79 16.07 -18.52
CA THR A 5 -12.67 16.85 -19.04
C THR A 5 -11.52 15.96 -19.48
N VAL A 6 -11.13 14.95 -18.69
CA VAL A 6 -10.11 13.96 -19.08
C VAL A 6 -10.49 13.28 -20.40
N ARG A 7 -11.75 12.82 -20.52
CA ARG A 7 -12.25 12.21 -21.74
C ARG A 7 -12.17 13.16 -22.94
N LEU A 8 -12.56 14.42 -22.76
CA LEU A 8 -12.52 15.44 -23.83
C LEU A 8 -11.07 15.70 -24.27
N CYS A 9 -10.14 15.85 -23.33
CA CYS A 9 -8.71 16.03 -23.66
C CYS A 9 -8.18 14.87 -24.52
N LEU A 10 -8.51 13.62 -24.17
CA LEU A 10 -8.09 12.45 -24.94
C LEU A 10 -8.76 12.38 -26.33
N GLN A 11 -10.01 12.84 -26.48
CA GLN A 11 -10.68 12.94 -27.77
C GLN A 11 -10.04 14.01 -28.68
N LEU A 12 -9.45 15.03 -28.08
CA LEU A 12 -8.74 16.11 -28.78
C LEU A 12 -7.25 15.82 -28.97
N ASP A 13 -6.80 14.60 -28.69
CA ASP A 13 -5.38 14.18 -28.76
C ASP A 13 -4.45 15.06 -27.88
N ARG A 14 -4.91 15.36 -26.64
CA ARG A 14 -4.20 16.16 -25.65
C ARG A 14 -3.94 15.35 -24.36
N PRO A 15 -3.12 14.29 -24.42
CA PRO A 15 -2.92 13.37 -23.30
C PRO A 15 -2.21 14.04 -22.10
N ASP A 16 -1.33 14.99 -22.32
CA ASP A 16 -0.61 15.73 -21.28
C ASP A 16 -1.57 16.54 -20.40
N GLU A 17 -2.56 17.19 -21.02
CA GLU A 17 -3.60 17.92 -20.30
C GLU A 17 -4.54 16.97 -19.56
N ALA A 18 -4.87 15.82 -20.19
CA ALA A 18 -5.66 14.79 -19.54
C ALA A 18 -4.98 14.31 -18.25
N PHE A 19 -3.67 14.03 -18.28
CA PHE A 19 -2.87 13.69 -17.10
C PHE A 19 -2.95 14.77 -16.01
N GLY A 20 -2.80 16.04 -16.40
CA GLY A 20 -2.92 17.17 -15.47
C GLY A 20 -4.30 17.27 -14.81
N TYR A 21 -5.39 16.90 -15.50
CA TYR A 21 -6.72 16.85 -14.92
C TYR A 21 -6.93 15.62 -14.02
N VAL A 22 -6.32 14.49 -14.31
CA VAL A 22 -6.29 13.31 -13.44
C VAL A 22 -5.65 13.66 -12.11
N GLU A 23 -4.48 14.27 -12.13
CA GLU A 23 -3.76 14.69 -10.93
C GLU A 23 -4.53 15.74 -10.11
N ARG A 24 -5.20 16.69 -10.76
CA ARG A 24 -6.05 17.67 -10.06
C ARG A 24 -7.24 17.01 -9.39
N ALA A 25 -7.86 16.01 -10.03
CA ALA A 25 -8.98 15.29 -9.45
C ALA A 25 -8.60 14.59 -8.14
N ARG A 26 -7.39 13.99 -8.10
CA ARG A 26 -6.88 13.25 -6.93
C ARG A 26 -6.35 14.14 -5.82
N SER A 27 -5.59 15.17 -6.20
CA SER A 27 -4.90 16.01 -5.21
C SER A 27 -5.84 16.94 -4.46
N ARG A 28 -6.97 17.35 -5.04
CA ARG A 28 -7.88 18.30 -4.41
C ARG A 28 -8.44 17.78 -3.10
N ALA A 29 -8.95 16.58 -3.08
CA ALA A 29 -9.52 15.98 -1.89
C ALA A 29 -8.46 15.83 -0.77
N PHE A 30 -7.23 15.49 -1.15
CA PHE A 30 -6.08 15.45 -0.25
C PHE A 30 -5.75 16.82 0.34
N LEU A 31 -5.70 17.84 -0.50
CA LEU A 31 -5.36 19.20 -0.09
C LEU A 31 -6.45 19.82 0.80
N ASP A 32 -7.72 19.56 0.49
CA ASP A 32 -8.87 20.04 1.28
C ASP A 32 -8.87 19.44 2.70
N GLN A 33 -8.49 18.17 2.86
CA GLN A 33 -8.36 17.53 4.18
C GLN A 33 -7.15 18.06 4.98
N LEU A 34 -6.04 18.34 4.31
CA LEU A 34 -4.88 18.96 4.95
C LEU A 34 -5.19 20.40 5.38
N ALA A 35 -5.92 21.16 4.59
CA ALA A 35 -6.32 22.54 4.93
C ALA A 35 -7.28 22.61 6.13
N ALA A 36 -8.05 21.55 6.40
CA ALA A 36 -8.95 21.46 7.56
C ALA A 36 -8.22 21.21 8.90
N ARG A 37 -6.88 21.12 8.93
CA ARG A 37 -6.08 20.89 10.13
C ARG A 37 -5.90 22.12 11.01
N PRO A 38 -5.77 21.94 12.35
CA PRO A 38 -5.32 23.03 13.21
C PRO A 38 -3.89 23.44 12.89
N ALA A 39 -3.61 24.74 13.02
CA ALA A 39 -2.33 25.40 12.66
C ALA A 39 -1.07 24.90 13.39
N SER A 40 -1.17 23.88 14.23
CA SER A 40 -0.08 23.32 15.04
C SER A 40 0.81 22.29 14.31
N ALA A 41 0.61 22.06 13.01
CA ALA A 41 1.42 21.13 12.22
C ALA A 41 2.22 21.85 11.10
N PRO A 42 3.25 22.65 11.42
CA PRO A 42 3.87 23.60 10.48
C PRO A 42 4.59 22.96 9.28
N ALA A 43 5.16 21.78 9.44
CA ALA A 43 5.99 21.18 8.38
C ALA A 43 5.19 20.60 7.19
N ILE A 44 3.89 20.34 7.38
CA ILE A 44 3.02 19.76 6.34
C ILE A 44 2.29 20.88 5.59
N MET A 45 1.93 21.97 6.25
CA MET A 45 1.20 23.10 5.65
C MET A 45 1.97 23.74 4.48
N ALA A 46 3.28 23.90 4.59
CA ALA A 46 4.12 24.44 3.50
C ALA A 46 4.14 23.58 2.23
N ARG A 47 3.67 22.32 2.30
CA ARG A 47 3.58 21.40 1.16
C ARG A 47 2.21 21.36 0.51
N VAL A 48 1.18 21.77 1.23
CA VAL A 48 -0.22 21.85 0.76
C VAL A 48 -0.42 22.96 -0.28
N GLU A 49 0.36 24.03 -0.17
CA GLU A 49 0.30 25.16 -1.10
C GLU A 49 1.04 24.91 -2.43
N GLN A 50 1.71 23.75 -2.57
CA GLN A 50 2.40 23.44 -3.82
C GLN A 50 1.41 23.04 -4.93
N PRO A 51 1.62 23.53 -6.16
CA PRO A 51 0.76 23.16 -7.28
C PRO A 51 0.86 21.67 -7.58
N VAL A 52 -0.20 21.14 -8.17
CA VAL A 52 -0.26 19.76 -8.67
C VAL A 52 0.92 19.52 -9.62
N ALA A 53 1.54 18.34 -9.51
CA ALA A 53 2.68 17.99 -10.33
C ALA A 53 2.29 17.95 -11.82
N THR A 54 3.10 18.55 -12.65
CA THR A 54 2.95 18.47 -14.11
C THR A 54 3.60 17.20 -14.64
N LEU A 55 3.17 16.73 -15.83
CA LEU A 55 3.81 15.60 -16.51
C LEU A 55 5.33 15.78 -16.61
N ALA A 56 5.78 16.96 -17.04
CA ALA A 56 7.20 17.27 -17.18
C ALA A 56 7.98 17.20 -15.86
N GLU A 57 7.35 17.53 -14.72
CA GLU A 57 7.97 17.35 -13.41
C GLU A 57 8.05 15.88 -13.02
N VAL A 58 7.00 15.09 -13.30
CA VAL A 58 7.02 13.64 -13.07
C VAL A 58 8.13 12.99 -13.88
N GLN A 59 8.20 13.27 -15.19
CA GLN A 59 9.22 12.72 -16.08
C GLN A 59 10.64 13.04 -15.64
N ARG A 60 10.90 14.28 -15.20
CA ARG A 60 12.23 14.68 -14.69
C ARG A 60 12.66 13.97 -13.40
N GLN A 61 11.71 13.52 -12.60
CA GLN A 61 11.98 12.85 -11.31
C GLN A 61 12.09 11.33 -11.46
N LEU A 62 11.53 10.76 -12.52
CA LEU A 62 11.65 9.33 -12.76
C LEU A 62 13.05 8.97 -13.29
N ALA A 63 13.66 7.96 -12.68
CA ALA A 63 14.88 7.37 -13.23
C ALA A 63 14.57 6.65 -14.57
N SER A 64 15.60 6.44 -15.39
CA SER A 64 15.44 5.81 -16.70
C SER A 64 14.93 4.37 -16.65
N ASP A 65 15.07 3.70 -15.51
CA ASP A 65 14.62 2.34 -15.23
C ASP A 65 13.37 2.29 -14.31
N THR A 66 12.65 3.41 -14.23
CA THR A 66 11.43 3.55 -13.43
C THR A 66 10.24 3.89 -14.32
N LEU A 67 9.14 3.15 -14.15
CA LEU A 67 7.86 3.41 -14.82
C LEU A 67 6.81 3.77 -13.79
N LEU A 68 6.05 4.83 -14.05
CA LEU A 68 4.86 5.18 -13.30
C LEU A 68 3.62 4.81 -14.11
N ILE A 69 2.72 4.01 -13.52
CA ILE A 69 1.45 3.64 -14.13
C ILE A 69 0.32 4.21 -13.28
N GLU A 70 -0.34 5.22 -13.80
CA GLU A 70 -1.48 5.83 -13.15
C GLU A 70 -2.78 5.39 -13.81
N TYR A 71 -3.66 4.79 -13.01
CA TYR A 71 -4.98 4.37 -13.44
C TYR A 71 -6.01 5.47 -13.14
N PHE A 72 -6.97 5.64 -14.02
CA PHE A 72 -8.09 6.53 -13.81
C PHE A 72 -9.40 5.89 -14.27
N THR A 73 -10.34 5.71 -13.34
CA THR A 73 -11.65 5.12 -13.63
C THR A 73 -12.68 6.23 -13.91
N ILE A 74 -13.48 6.04 -14.94
CA ILE A 74 -14.54 6.96 -15.37
C ILE A 74 -15.88 6.21 -15.27
N GLY A 75 -16.96 6.92 -14.94
CA GLY A 75 -18.31 6.35 -14.89
C GLY A 75 -18.55 5.44 -13.67
N VAL A 76 -17.68 5.50 -12.65
CA VAL A 76 -17.79 4.74 -11.41
C VAL A 76 -18.40 5.64 -10.34
N LEU A 77 -19.74 5.75 -10.34
CA LEU A 77 -20.45 6.58 -9.38
C LEU A 77 -20.77 5.81 -8.09
N PRO A 78 -20.66 6.43 -6.91
CA PRO A 78 -21.19 5.86 -5.67
C PRO A 78 -22.68 5.55 -5.82
N ARG A 79 -23.14 4.38 -5.35
CA ARG A 79 -24.56 4.03 -5.35
C ARG A 79 -25.32 5.07 -4.50
N GLY A 80 -26.25 5.80 -5.12
CA GLY A 80 -27.20 6.70 -4.45
C GLY A 80 -26.83 8.18 -4.41
N GLU A 81 -25.60 8.61 -4.67
CA GLU A 81 -25.18 10.01 -4.55
C GLU A 81 -25.01 10.76 -5.88
N SER A 82 -25.27 10.11 -7.00
CA SER A 82 -25.14 10.77 -8.31
C SER A 82 -26.12 11.94 -8.43
N LEU A 83 -25.59 13.13 -8.76
CA LEU A 83 -26.43 14.27 -9.17
C LEU A 83 -27.39 13.88 -10.29
N VAL A 84 -27.02 12.93 -11.14
CA VAL A 84 -27.85 12.37 -12.20
C VAL A 84 -29.11 11.71 -11.64
N ASN A 85 -29.02 11.03 -10.49
CA ASN A 85 -30.18 10.42 -9.82
C ASN A 85 -31.12 11.45 -9.17
N LYS A 86 -30.61 12.66 -8.89
CA LYS A 86 -31.38 13.79 -8.35
C LYS A 86 -32.04 14.64 -9.44
N LEU A 87 -31.69 14.40 -10.71
CA LEU A 87 -32.33 15.10 -11.81
C LEU A 87 -33.77 14.58 -12.04
N PRO A 88 -34.73 15.46 -12.36
CA PRO A 88 -36.06 15.07 -12.74
C PRO A 88 -36.09 14.05 -13.89
N PRO A 89 -37.01 13.07 -13.88
CA PRO A 89 -37.08 12.02 -14.90
C PRO A 89 -37.16 12.54 -16.34
N GLU A 90 -37.77 13.70 -16.56
CA GLU A 90 -37.92 14.37 -17.85
C GLU A 90 -36.59 14.86 -18.45
N ASN A 91 -35.52 15.00 -17.65
CA ASN A 91 -34.21 15.46 -18.11
C ASN A 91 -33.36 14.32 -18.72
N THR A 92 -33.95 13.45 -19.53
CA THR A 92 -33.32 12.27 -20.11
C THR A 92 -32.04 12.61 -20.88
N ARG A 93 -32.05 13.63 -21.72
CA ARG A 93 -30.87 14.05 -22.50
C ARG A 93 -29.72 14.53 -21.60
N LEU A 94 -30.02 15.25 -20.52
CA LEU A 94 -29.03 15.71 -19.58
C LEU A 94 -28.46 14.53 -18.78
N ARG A 95 -29.32 13.56 -18.40
CA ARG A 95 -28.89 12.31 -17.75
C ARG A 95 -27.94 11.53 -18.65
N GLU A 96 -28.28 11.30 -19.91
CA GLU A 96 -27.42 10.60 -20.89
C GLU A 96 -26.08 11.31 -21.08
N HIS A 97 -26.07 12.65 -21.13
CA HIS A 97 -24.83 13.44 -21.25
C HIS A 97 -23.95 13.38 -20.02
N LEU A 98 -24.51 13.29 -18.83
CA LEU A 98 -23.79 13.23 -17.56
C LEU A 98 -23.41 11.80 -17.14
N THR A 99 -24.04 10.77 -17.75
CA THR A 99 -23.70 9.37 -17.51
C THR A 99 -22.59 8.95 -18.45
N LEU A 100 -21.38 8.83 -17.93
CA LEU A 100 -20.26 8.31 -18.71
C LEU A 100 -20.21 6.79 -18.62
N PRO A 101 -19.93 6.09 -19.75
CA PRO A 101 -19.77 4.64 -19.70
C PRO A 101 -18.56 4.27 -18.81
N PRO A 102 -18.69 3.21 -17.99
CA PRO A 102 -17.60 2.75 -17.15
C PRO A 102 -16.39 2.39 -17.99
N GLN A 103 -15.24 2.95 -17.64
CA GLN A 103 -13.96 2.63 -18.28
C GLN A 103 -12.80 2.90 -17.33
N THR A 104 -11.70 2.20 -17.58
CA THR A 104 -10.43 2.42 -16.89
C THR A 104 -9.38 2.88 -17.90
N LEU A 105 -8.80 4.04 -17.65
CA LEU A 105 -7.67 4.58 -18.39
C LEU A 105 -6.36 4.21 -17.68
N ILE A 106 -5.31 4.01 -18.47
CA ILE A 106 -3.95 3.71 -18.02
C ILE A 106 -3.04 4.79 -18.58
N PHE A 107 -2.44 5.60 -17.70
CA PHE A 107 -1.41 6.58 -18.06
C PHE A 107 -0.05 5.98 -17.64
N ALA A 108 0.75 5.55 -18.61
CA ALA A 108 2.08 4.99 -18.37
C ALA A 108 3.12 6.05 -18.69
N VAL A 109 3.87 6.48 -17.68
CA VAL A 109 4.83 7.60 -17.75
C VAL A 109 6.23 7.07 -17.49
N THR A 110 7.11 7.24 -18.47
CA THR A 110 8.56 7.07 -18.33
C THR A 110 9.24 8.44 -18.22
N HIS A 111 10.53 8.48 -18.00
CA HIS A 111 11.31 9.72 -17.96
C HIS A 111 11.22 10.56 -19.24
N ASP A 112 10.84 9.98 -20.38
CA ASP A 112 10.87 10.60 -21.70
C ASP A 112 9.54 10.57 -22.48
N ARG A 113 8.54 9.79 -22.06
CA ARG A 113 7.27 9.68 -22.79
C ARG A 113 6.07 9.36 -21.89
N LEU A 114 4.88 9.66 -22.42
CA LEU A 114 3.58 9.27 -21.89
C LEU A 114 2.87 8.38 -22.91
N VAL A 115 2.34 7.25 -22.44
CA VAL A 115 1.46 6.38 -23.23
C VAL A 115 0.12 6.28 -22.50
N VAL A 116 -0.98 6.49 -23.23
CA VAL A 116 -2.34 6.32 -22.68
C VAL A 116 -3.00 5.11 -23.33
N ALA A 117 -3.39 4.17 -22.51
CA ALA A 117 -4.10 2.96 -22.92
C ALA A 117 -5.46 2.85 -22.21
N ARG A 118 -6.30 1.91 -22.65
CA ARG A 118 -7.57 1.56 -22.01
C ARG A 118 -7.49 0.14 -21.49
N ALA A 119 -7.84 -0.05 -20.23
CA ALA A 119 -7.99 -1.38 -19.66
C ALA A 119 -9.32 -2.00 -20.12
N PRO A 120 -9.32 -3.20 -20.69
CA PRO A 120 -10.54 -3.91 -21.13
C PRO A 120 -11.27 -4.55 -19.93
N ILE A 121 -11.58 -3.76 -18.91
CA ILE A 121 -12.31 -4.20 -17.72
C ILE A 121 -13.29 -3.11 -17.26
N ASP A 122 -14.52 -3.53 -16.91
CA ASP A 122 -15.47 -2.65 -16.23
C ASP A 122 -15.05 -2.48 -14.77
N PRO A 123 -14.68 -1.27 -14.33
CA PRO A 123 -14.25 -1.01 -12.96
C PRO A 123 -15.33 -1.33 -11.92
N ASN A 124 -16.63 -1.35 -12.28
CA ASN A 124 -17.69 -1.72 -11.36
C ASN A 124 -17.62 -3.19 -10.91
N LEU A 125 -17.02 -4.08 -11.73
CA LEU A 125 -16.79 -5.48 -11.35
C LEU A 125 -15.81 -5.63 -10.19
N LEU A 126 -14.99 -4.63 -9.93
CA LEU A 126 -13.98 -4.62 -8.87
C LEU A 126 -14.52 -4.08 -7.53
N ARG A 127 -15.72 -3.50 -7.53
CA ARG A 127 -16.33 -2.96 -6.31
C ARG A 127 -16.69 -4.06 -5.32
N PRO A 128 -16.49 -3.81 -4.02
CA PRO A 128 -17.09 -4.65 -2.99
C PRO A 128 -18.61 -4.71 -3.16
N SER A 129 -19.18 -5.90 -3.08
CA SER A 129 -20.63 -6.06 -3.00
C SER A 129 -21.11 -5.69 -1.60
N ALA A 130 -22.35 -5.21 -1.48
CA ALA A 130 -22.94 -4.99 -0.16
C ALA A 130 -22.99 -6.33 0.59
N GLY A 131 -22.34 -6.38 1.76
CA GLY A 131 -22.23 -7.60 2.55
C GLY A 131 -21.08 -8.53 2.14
N ASP A 132 -20.20 -8.13 1.23
CA ASP A 132 -18.97 -8.87 0.91
C ASP A 132 -17.94 -8.67 2.06
N PRO A 133 -17.71 -9.69 2.89
CA PRO A 133 -16.82 -9.55 4.04
C PRO A 133 -15.34 -9.46 3.65
N ALA A 134 -14.99 -9.86 2.42
CA ALA A 134 -13.61 -9.91 1.96
C ALA A 134 -13.51 -9.60 0.45
N PRO A 135 -13.66 -8.33 0.04
CA PRO A 135 -13.60 -7.96 -1.39
C PRO A 135 -12.28 -8.36 -2.05
N THR A 136 -11.18 -8.36 -1.31
CA THR A 136 -9.87 -8.81 -1.78
C THR A 136 -9.79 -10.31 -2.02
N GLU A 137 -10.57 -11.13 -1.32
CA GLU A 137 -10.58 -12.58 -1.52
C GLU A 137 -11.06 -12.98 -2.90
N ARG A 138 -12.16 -12.40 -3.37
CA ARG A 138 -12.66 -12.60 -4.72
C ARG A 138 -11.64 -12.17 -5.78
N LEU A 139 -10.97 -11.02 -5.57
CA LEU A 139 -10.02 -10.45 -6.52
C LEU A 139 -8.70 -11.25 -6.58
N ARG A 140 -8.34 -12.00 -5.54
CA ARG A 140 -7.16 -12.85 -5.51
C ARG A 140 -7.38 -14.29 -6.01
N SER A 141 -8.60 -14.63 -6.45
CA SER A 141 -8.85 -15.93 -7.08
C SER A 141 -8.02 -16.07 -8.37
N ALA A 142 -7.53 -17.29 -8.65
CA ALA A 142 -6.61 -17.54 -9.77
C ALA A 142 -7.16 -17.04 -11.13
N GLY A 143 -8.46 -17.26 -11.39
CA GLY A 143 -9.10 -16.76 -12.61
C GLY A 143 -9.19 -15.24 -12.68
N MET A 144 -9.39 -14.56 -11.55
CA MET A 144 -9.47 -13.10 -11.50
C MET A 144 -8.09 -12.47 -11.61
N ILE A 145 -7.08 -13.03 -10.95
CA ILE A 145 -5.67 -12.56 -11.05
C ILE A 145 -5.21 -12.50 -12.50
N GLY A 146 -5.45 -13.56 -13.29
CA GLY A 146 -5.09 -13.58 -14.72
C GLY A 146 -5.87 -12.55 -15.55
N ARG A 147 -7.17 -12.41 -15.30
CA ARG A 147 -8.00 -11.38 -15.98
C ARG A 147 -7.56 -9.96 -15.63
N LEU A 148 -7.22 -9.71 -14.37
CA LEU A 148 -6.71 -8.40 -13.93
C LEU A 148 -5.35 -8.11 -14.54
N HIS A 149 -4.45 -9.10 -14.62
CA HIS A 149 -3.17 -8.94 -15.29
C HIS A 149 -3.37 -8.57 -16.77
N ALA A 150 -4.19 -9.32 -17.51
CA ALA A 150 -4.49 -9.05 -18.91
C ALA A 150 -5.11 -7.67 -19.13
N ALA A 151 -5.94 -7.20 -18.20
CA ALA A 151 -6.62 -5.92 -18.33
C ALA A 151 -5.76 -4.73 -17.92
N LEU A 152 -4.96 -4.86 -16.86
CA LEU A 152 -4.28 -3.72 -16.21
C LEU A 152 -2.79 -3.64 -16.56
N ILE A 153 -2.15 -4.75 -16.93
CA ILE A 153 -0.71 -4.84 -17.14
C ILE A 153 -0.36 -5.03 -18.62
N GLU A 154 -1.02 -5.96 -19.33
CA GLU A 154 -0.70 -6.25 -20.74
C GLU A 154 -0.79 -5.04 -21.67
N PRO A 155 -1.75 -4.09 -21.53
CA PRO A 155 -1.81 -2.92 -22.42
C PRO A 155 -0.56 -2.04 -22.41
N VAL A 156 0.30 -2.16 -21.39
CA VAL A 156 1.54 -1.40 -21.21
C VAL A 156 2.77 -2.29 -20.95
N ALA A 157 2.67 -3.58 -21.23
CA ALA A 157 3.69 -4.58 -20.90
C ALA A 157 5.05 -4.28 -21.55
N GLU A 158 5.07 -3.71 -22.77
CA GLU A 158 6.30 -3.31 -23.45
C GLU A 158 7.09 -2.26 -22.67
N LEU A 159 6.40 -1.34 -21.98
CA LEU A 159 7.02 -0.32 -21.14
C LEU A 159 7.56 -0.87 -19.83
N ILE A 160 7.03 -1.98 -19.35
CA ILE A 160 7.45 -2.65 -18.10
C ILE A 160 8.77 -3.41 -18.32
N THR A 161 8.98 -3.90 -19.53
CA THR A 161 10.19 -4.69 -19.83
C THR A 161 11.45 -3.88 -19.61
N GLY A 162 12.36 -4.39 -18.77
CA GLY A 162 13.64 -3.72 -18.45
C GLY A 162 13.55 -2.71 -17.29
N GLN A 163 12.36 -2.42 -16.77
CA GLN A 163 12.22 -1.53 -15.60
C GLN A 163 12.67 -2.24 -14.33
N GLN A 164 13.26 -1.48 -13.42
CA GLN A 164 13.64 -1.95 -12.09
C GLN A 164 12.58 -1.62 -11.04
N LEU A 165 11.84 -0.53 -11.23
CA LEU A 165 10.81 -0.05 -10.30
C LEU A 165 9.54 0.35 -11.04
N LEU A 166 8.40 -0.12 -10.56
CA LEU A 166 7.08 0.33 -10.96
C LEU A 166 6.43 1.11 -9.82
N TYR A 167 6.04 2.36 -10.10
CA TYR A 167 5.06 3.05 -9.27
C TYR A 167 3.67 2.82 -9.84
N LEU A 168 2.78 2.22 -9.05
CA LEU A 168 1.39 1.99 -9.42
C LEU A 168 0.49 2.96 -8.62
N ILE A 169 -0.35 3.68 -9.33
CA ILE A 169 -1.29 4.64 -8.75
C ILE A 169 -2.71 4.17 -9.09
N PRO A 170 -3.32 3.35 -8.22
CA PRO A 170 -4.69 2.87 -8.42
C PRO A 170 -5.69 4.01 -8.32
N HIS A 171 -6.90 3.86 -8.89
CA HIS A 171 -8.03 4.78 -8.77
C HIS A 171 -9.33 4.03 -8.49
N GLY A 172 -10.15 4.56 -7.59
CA GLY A 172 -11.45 4.00 -7.28
C GLY A 172 -11.36 2.52 -6.88
N PRO A 173 -12.17 1.63 -7.48
CA PRO A 173 -12.18 0.21 -7.12
C PRO A 173 -10.86 -0.53 -7.33
N LEU A 174 -9.92 0.04 -8.11
CA LEU A 174 -8.61 -0.57 -8.32
C LEU A 174 -7.74 -0.61 -7.05
N HIS A 175 -8.08 0.17 -6.04
CA HIS A 175 -7.40 0.09 -4.75
C HIS A 175 -7.57 -1.27 -4.05
N TYR A 176 -8.58 -2.05 -4.41
CA TYR A 176 -8.77 -3.41 -3.89
C TYR A 176 -8.02 -4.48 -4.69
N VAL A 177 -7.36 -4.11 -5.81
CA VAL A 177 -6.63 -5.05 -6.67
C VAL A 177 -5.34 -5.47 -6.00
N PRO A 178 -5.09 -6.78 -5.86
CA PRO A 178 -3.84 -7.30 -5.31
C PRO A 178 -2.73 -7.28 -6.36
N PHE A 179 -2.20 -6.10 -6.70
CA PHE A 179 -1.20 -5.93 -7.76
C PHE A 179 0.02 -6.84 -7.59
N MET A 180 0.42 -7.11 -6.33
CA MET A 180 1.55 -8.00 -6.02
C MET A 180 1.29 -9.44 -6.47
N ALA A 181 0.01 -9.87 -6.52
CA ALA A 181 -0.40 -11.22 -6.91
C ALA A 181 -0.59 -11.38 -8.42
N LEU A 182 -0.62 -10.30 -9.20
CA LEU A 182 -0.95 -10.38 -10.62
C LEU A 182 0.04 -11.25 -11.39
N CYS A 183 -0.49 -12.16 -12.20
CA CYS A 183 0.29 -13.01 -13.10
C CYS A 183 -0.45 -13.22 -14.43
N SER A 184 0.32 -13.37 -15.50
CA SER A 184 -0.24 -13.70 -16.81
C SER A 184 -0.93 -15.06 -16.81
N PRO A 185 -1.83 -15.34 -17.77
CA PRO A 185 -2.44 -16.64 -17.92
C PRO A 185 -1.42 -17.79 -18.07
N GLY A 186 -0.22 -17.52 -18.56
CA GLY A 186 0.91 -18.47 -18.60
C GLY A 186 1.69 -18.60 -17.28
N GLY A 187 1.20 -18.02 -16.18
CA GLY A 187 1.79 -18.13 -14.84
C GLY A 187 2.98 -17.21 -14.58
N ARG A 188 3.36 -16.33 -15.52
CA ARG A 188 4.42 -15.34 -15.29
C ARG A 188 3.91 -14.25 -14.35
N SER A 189 4.45 -14.20 -13.16
CA SER A 189 4.10 -13.20 -12.15
C SER A 189 4.66 -11.83 -12.50
N LEU A 190 3.89 -10.77 -12.25
CA LEU A 190 4.40 -9.40 -12.29
C LEU A 190 5.53 -9.24 -11.24
N LEU A 191 5.34 -9.81 -10.07
CA LEU A 191 6.33 -9.89 -9.00
C LEU A 191 7.19 -11.16 -9.16
N ALA A 192 8.04 -11.18 -10.19
CA ALA A 192 9.03 -12.24 -10.41
C ALA A 192 10.38 -11.84 -9.79
N GLY A 193 11.27 -12.83 -9.54
CA GLY A 193 12.58 -12.55 -8.96
C GLY A 193 13.48 -11.64 -9.81
N ASP A 194 13.29 -11.68 -11.12
CA ASP A 194 13.95 -10.83 -12.14
C ASP A 194 13.07 -9.69 -12.65
N GLY A 195 11.83 -9.57 -12.15
CA GLY A 195 10.88 -8.52 -12.48
C GLY A 195 11.12 -7.22 -11.70
N PRO A 196 10.40 -6.15 -12.06
CA PRO A 196 10.50 -4.88 -11.35
C PRO A 196 10.01 -5.00 -9.90
N ALA A 197 10.59 -4.20 -9.02
CA ALA A 197 10.00 -3.94 -7.72
C ALA A 197 8.74 -3.08 -7.86
N ILE A 198 7.78 -3.19 -6.94
CA ILE A 198 6.51 -2.48 -7.02
C ILE A 198 6.34 -1.61 -5.78
N ALA A 199 6.00 -0.35 -5.98
CA ALA A 199 5.53 0.55 -4.95
C ALA A 199 4.21 1.20 -5.41
N LEU A 200 3.26 1.36 -4.51
CA LEU A 200 2.03 2.10 -4.77
C LEU A 200 2.21 3.56 -4.38
N ALA A 201 1.40 4.45 -4.96
CA ALA A 201 1.35 5.83 -4.51
C ALA A 201 -0.10 6.36 -4.57
N PRO A 202 -0.45 7.33 -3.72
CA PRO A 202 -1.79 7.93 -3.76
C PRO A 202 -2.04 8.78 -5.01
N SER A 203 -1.02 9.50 -5.50
CA SER A 203 -0.98 10.24 -6.76
C SER A 203 0.47 10.54 -7.13
N ALA A 204 0.75 10.94 -8.37
CA ALA A 204 2.08 11.37 -8.76
C ALA A 204 2.51 12.63 -8.00
N THR A 205 1.59 13.56 -7.74
CA THR A 205 1.84 14.75 -6.91
C THR A 205 2.30 14.39 -5.52
N ILE A 206 1.60 13.48 -4.82
CA ILE A 206 1.97 13.06 -3.46
C ILE A 206 3.30 12.31 -3.48
N LEU A 207 3.50 11.44 -4.45
CA LEU A 207 4.78 10.74 -4.62
C LEU A 207 5.93 11.75 -4.72
N LEU A 208 5.84 12.72 -5.62
CA LEU A 208 6.90 13.70 -5.83
C LEU A 208 7.09 14.65 -4.63
N ARG A 209 5.99 15.24 -4.14
CA ARG A 209 6.04 16.34 -3.15
C ARG A 209 6.24 15.84 -1.71
N SER A 210 5.73 14.67 -1.39
CA SER A 210 5.73 14.15 -0.02
C SER A 210 6.68 12.96 0.20
N CYS A 211 6.85 12.10 -0.80
CA CYS A 211 7.67 10.91 -0.64
C CYS A 211 9.09 11.10 -1.18
N LEU A 212 9.25 11.49 -2.46
CA LEU A 212 10.56 11.60 -3.10
C LEU A 212 11.31 12.88 -2.73
N ALA A 213 10.60 13.99 -2.50
CA ALA A 213 11.22 15.27 -2.13
C ALA A 213 11.87 15.26 -0.73
N ARG A 214 11.59 14.26 0.10
CA ARG A 214 12.24 14.16 1.41
C ARG A 214 13.66 13.64 1.28
N PRO A 215 14.66 14.33 1.85
CA PRO A 215 15.97 13.73 2.04
C PRO A 215 15.80 12.49 2.92
N ARG A 216 16.65 11.49 2.72
CA ARG A 216 16.75 10.37 3.68
C ARG A 216 17.09 10.94 5.04
N SER A 217 16.43 10.44 6.08
CA SER A 217 16.64 10.94 7.43
C SER A 217 18.09 10.67 7.87
N ARG A 218 18.55 11.49 8.81
CA ARG A 218 19.80 11.20 9.53
C ARG A 218 19.61 9.93 10.35
N PRO A 219 20.72 9.21 10.70
CA PRO A 219 20.62 8.11 11.62
C PRO A 219 19.78 8.48 12.85
N GLY A 220 18.77 7.68 13.13
CA GLY A 220 17.80 7.92 14.20
C GLY A 220 17.42 6.61 14.89
N MET A 221 16.43 6.68 15.78
CA MET A 221 15.95 5.52 16.51
C MET A 221 15.23 4.55 15.57
N ARG A 222 15.48 3.28 15.75
CA ARG A 222 14.74 2.19 15.11
C ARG A 222 13.91 1.52 16.19
N ILE A 223 12.59 1.60 16.05
CA ILE A 223 11.64 1.15 17.07
C ILE A 223 10.76 0.09 16.45
N ALA A 224 10.61 -1.03 17.17
CA ALA A 224 9.62 -2.05 16.85
C ALA A 224 8.63 -2.19 18.01
N LEU A 225 7.35 -1.96 17.72
CA LEU A 225 6.25 -2.16 18.65
C LEU A 225 5.64 -3.52 18.41
N GLY A 226 5.40 -4.27 19.49
CA GLY A 226 4.70 -5.55 19.43
C GLY A 226 3.68 -5.64 20.55
N TYR A 227 2.43 -5.85 20.17
CA TYR A 227 1.35 -6.04 21.12
C TYR A 227 0.40 -7.14 20.68
N ASN A 228 0.10 -8.03 21.61
CA ASN A 228 -0.90 -9.07 21.46
C ASN A 228 -1.99 -8.86 22.50
N ASP A 229 -3.21 -8.57 22.04
CA ASP A 229 -4.39 -8.50 22.89
C ASP A 229 -4.94 -9.90 23.12
N GLU A 230 -4.90 -10.39 24.35
CA GLU A 230 -5.46 -11.69 24.72
C GLU A 230 -6.97 -11.80 24.43
N GLN A 231 -7.68 -10.65 24.33
CA GLN A 231 -9.11 -10.59 24.06
C GLN A 231 -9.45 -10.46 22.56
N GLY A 232 -8.53 -9.93 21.75
CA GLY A 232 -8.72 -9.66 20.32
C GLY A 232 -8.35 -10.79 19.36
N GLY A 233 -7.98 -11.96 19.90
CA GLY A 233 -7.42 -13.07 19.13
C GLY A 233 -5.90 -13.16 19.28
N GLN A 234 -5.37 -14.38 19.37
CA GLN A 234 -3.94 -14.57 19.66
C GLN A 234 -3.08 -14.38 18.41
N LEU A 235 -2.34 -13.28 18.34
CA LEU A 235 -1.20 -13.11 17.44
C LEU A 235 0.06 -13.65 18.12
N ARG A 236 0.33 -14.93 17.91
CA ARG A 236 1.41 -15.64 18.59
C ARG A 236 2.78 -15.00 18.38
N TYR A 237 3.00 -14.38 17.22
CA TYR A 237 4.31 -13.86 16.83
C TYR A 237 4.44 -12.34 16.88
N ALA A 238 3.40 -11.55 17.19
CA ALA A 238 3.47 -10.08 17.18
C ALA A 238 4.59 -9.52 18.08
N GLU A 239 4.62 -9.92 19.36
CA GLU A 239 5.69 -9.47 20.26
C GLU A 239 7.07 -10.11 19.94
N PRO A 240 7.17 -11.42 19.66
CA PRO A 240 8.41 -12.01 19.16
C PRO A 240 8.94 -11.36 17.88
N GLU A 241 8.05 -11.01 16.92
CA GLU A 241 8.42 -10.31 15.69
C GLU A 241 9.04 -8.95 16.02
N ALA A 242 8.37 -8.14 16.83
CA ALA A 242 8.89 -6.83 17.19
C ALA A 242 10.27 -6.91 17.87
N ARG A 243 10.46 -7.85 18.80
CA ARG A 243 11.76 -8.06 19.45
C ARG A 243 12.83 -8.54 18.46
N HIS A 244 12.47 -9.43 17.56
CA HIS A 244 13.36 -9.94 16.51
C HIS A 244 13.77 -8.82 15.55
N ILE A 245 12.82 -8.05 15.03
CA ILE A 245 13.08 -6.95 14.10
C ILE A 245 13.92 -5.85 14.79
N ALA A 246 13.60 -5.47 16.02
CA ALA A 246 14.41 -4.51 16.79
C ALA A 246 15.87 -4.94 16.90
N ARG A 247 16.10 -6.21 17.29
CA ARG A 247 17.46 -6.74 17.39
C ARG A 247 18.15 -6.77 16.04
N LEU A 248 17.47 -7.24 14.98
CA LEU A 248 18.02 -7.29 13.62
C LEU A 248 18.42 -5.90 13.14
N ALA A 249 17.59 -4.91 13.42
CA ALA A 249 17.80 -3.52 13.03
C ALA A 249 18.78 -2.76 13.95
N GLY A 250 19.21 -3.33 15.08
CA GLY A 250 20.00 -2.62 16.09
C GLY A 250 19.20 -1.51 16.78
N GLY A 251 17.91 -1.73 17.02
CA GLY A 251 16.96 -0.77 17.59
C GLY A 251 16.35 -1.22 18.91
N GLU A 252 15.27 -0.58 19.30
CA GLU A 252 14.53 -0.82 20.54
C GLU A 252 13.23 -1.58 20.28
N ALA A 253 12.91 -2.56 21.11
CA ALA A 253 11.63 -3.24 21.11
C ALA A 253 10.74 -2.69 22.23
N TRP A 254 9.55 -2.21 21.87
CA TRP A 254 8.48 -1.88 22.80
C TRP A 254 7.40 -2.94 22.69
N ALA A 255 7.36 -3.88 23.63
CA ALA A 255 6.53 -5.07 23.53
C ALA A 255 5.68 -5.30 24.78
N GLY A 256 4.56 -5.98 24.63
CA GLY A 256 3.61 -6.25 25.69
C GLY A 256 2.86 -5.01 26.15
N GLN A 257 2.78 -4.79 27.44
CA GLN A 257 2.04 -3.66 28.03
C GLN A 257 2.76 -2.30 27.93
N GLN A 258 3.96 -2.26 27.36
CA GLN A 258 4.80 -1.05 27.34
C GLN A 258 4.43 -0.01 26.29
N PRO A 259 4.06 -0.37 25.03
CA PRO A 259 3.81 0.65 24.01
C PRO A 259 2.60 1.50 24.39
N LYS A 260 2.82 2.81 24.43
CA LYS A 260 1.78 3.81 24.70
C LYS A 260 1.76 4.87 23.60
N ARG A 261 0.56 5.33 23.29
CA ARG A 261 0.31 6.38 22.31
C ARG A 261 1.15 7.62 22.54
N GLU A 262 1.14 8.17 23.76
CA GLU A 262 1.87 9.40 24.08
C GLU A 262 3.38 9.23 23.91
N GLN A 263 3.94 8.10 24.30
CA GLN A 263 5.36 7.80 24.11
C GLN A 263 5.73 7.78 22.63
N LEU A 264 4.89 7.21 21.77
CA LEU A 264 5.13 7.20 20.31
C LEU A 264 5.06 8.61 19.72
N ILE A 265 4.09 9.43 20.16
CA ILE A 265 3.92 10.82 19.72
C ILE A 265 5.16 11.64 20.08
N GLU A 266 5.66 11.53 21.31
CA GLU A 266 6.84 12.26 21.79
C GLU A 266 8.14 11.81 21.11
N THR A 267 8.24 10.53 20.78
CA THR A 267 9.46 9.94 20.20
C THR A 267 9.50 10.09 18.68
N GLY A 268 8.35 10.19 18.02
CA GLY A 268 8.19 10.21 16.56
C GLY A 268 9.20 11.10 15.79
N PRO A 269 9.52 12.32 16.24
CA PRO A 269 10.49 13.19 15.55
C PRO A 269 11.94 12.65 15.50
N ARG A 270 12.26 11.63 16.29
CA ARG A 270 13.59 11.00 16.37
C ARG A 270 13.64 9.61 15.73
N VAL A 271 12.48 9.11 15.28
CA VAL A 271 12.36 7.76 14.71
C VAL A 271 12.86 7.77 13.27
N GLN A 272 13.75 6.83 12.95
CA GLN A 272 14.19 6.54 11.59
C GLN A 272 13.36 5.41 10.97
N TRP A 273 13.20 4.29 11.67
CA TRP A 273 12.35 3.17 11.26
C TRP A 273 11.35 2.87 12.37
N LEU A 274 10.10 2.74 12.00
CA LEU A 274 9.01 2.34 12.89
C LEU A 274 8.40 1.05 12.36
N HIS A 275 8.50 -0.01 13.14
CA HIS A 275 7.83 -1.29 12.87
C HIS A 275 6.73 -1.51 13.90
N ILE A 276 5.53 -1.88 13.47
CA ILE A 276 4.38 -2.15 14.34
C ILE A 276 3.82 -3.52 13.99
N ALA A 277 3.94 -4.48 14.91
CA ALA A 277 3.37 -5.81 14.84
C ALA A 277 2.23 -5.92 15.87
N GLY A 278 1.01 -6.22 15.42
CA GLY A 278 -0.13 -6.28 16.32
C GLY A 278 -1.47 -6.26 15.59
N HIS A 279 -2.49 -5.79 16.29
CA HIS A 279 -3.83 -5.67 15.73
C HIS A 279 -4.10 -4.25 15.19
N ALA A 280 -4.80 -4.19 14.07
CA ALA A 280 -5.40 -2.97 13.55
C ALA A 280 -6.94 -3.12 13.52
N ILE A 281 -7.63 -2.11 13.99
CA ILE A 281 -9.09 -2.02 13.95
C ILE A 281 -9.45 -1.16 12.73
N TYR A 282 -10.14 -1.76 11.77
CA TYR A 282 -10.66 -1.04 10.61
C TYR A 282 -12.13 -0.66 10.85
N ASP A 283 -12.46 0.63 10.72
CA ASP A 283 -13.83 1.12 10.77
C ASP A 283 -14.28 1.59 9.37
N PRO A 284 -15.14 0.84 8.67
CA PRO A 284 -15.62 1.21 7.35
C PRO A 284 -16.56 2.42 7.35
N HIS A 285 -17.13 2.82 8.51
CA HIS A 285 -18.02 3.97 8.64
C HIS A 285 -17.28 5.24 9.04
N ASP A 286 -16.18 5.11 9.79
CA ASP A 286 -15.24 6.19 10.09
C ASP A 286 -13.79 5.74 9.82
N PRO A 287 -13.30 5.81 8.58
CA PRO A 287 -11.94 5.38 8.24
C PRO A 287 -10.84 6.10 9.01
N LEU A 288 -11.09 7.33 9.46
CA LEU A 288 -10.17 8.08 10.33
C LEU A 288 -10.23 7.61 11.80
N GLY A 289 -11.28 6.89 12.18
CA GLY A 289 -11.40 6.18 13.45
C GLY A 289 -10.66 4.85 13.46
N SER A 290 -10.28 4.30 12.28
CA SER A 290 -9.43 3.11 12.22
C SER A 290 -8.16 3.32 13.04
N ALA A 291 -7.77 2.31 13.84
CA ALA A 291 -6.75 2.48 14.86
C ALA A 291 -5.81 1.27 14.97
N LEU A 292 -4.59 1.52 15.40
CA LEU A 292 -3.67 0.50 15.87
C LEU A 292 -3.95 0.23 17.35
N GLN A 293 -3.99 -1.04 17.74
CA GLN A 293 -3.99 -1.41 19.14
C GLN A 293 -2.56 -1.35 19.69
N LEU A 294 -2.42 -0.69 20.83
CA LEU A 294 -1.18 -0.56 21.59
C LEU A 294 -1.34 -1.25 22.96
N GLY A 295 -0.28 -1.32 23.72
CA GLY A 295 -0.30 -1.96 25.03
C GLY A 295 -1.31 -1.35 26.01
N ALA A 296 -1.80 -2.17 26.96
CA ALA A 296 -2.69 -1.74 28.06
C ALA A 296 -4.04 -1.14 27.64
N GLY A 297 -4.62 -1.59 26.53
CA GLY A 297 -5.90 -1.08 26.03
C GLY A 297 -5.81 0.31 25.37
N ASP A 298 -4.62 0.84 25.18
CA ASP A 298 -4.39 2.09 24.45
C ASP A 298 -4.49 1.86 22.95
N THR A 299 -4.96 2.86 22.21
CA THR A 299 -5.10 2.83 20.76
C THR A 299 -4.53 4.10 20.13
N LEU A 300 -4.12 4.03 18.88
CA LEU A 300 -3.69 5.18 18.09
C LEU A 300 -4.47 5.22 16.79
N SER A 301 -5.46 6.11 16.72
CA SER A 301 -6.32 6.26 15.55
C SER A 301 -5.62 7.00 14.40
N ALA A 302 -6.07 6.77 13.16
CA ALA A 302 -5.61 7.52 12.00
C ALA A 302 -5.79 9.03 12.18
N ARG A 303 -6.88 9.45 12.81
CA ARG A 303 -7.15 10.85 13.18
C ARG A 303 -6.08 11.43 14.10
N GLU A 304 -5.68 10.70 15.13
CA GLU A 304 -4.63 11.12 16.06
C GLU A 304 -3.24 11.12 15.44
N ILE A 305 -2.93 10.10 14.61
CA ILE A 305 -1.70 10.08 13.81
C ILE A 305 -1.60 11.35 12.97
N ILE A 306 -2.66 11.67 12.26
CA ILE A 306 -2.73 12.88 11.44
C ILE A 306 -2.58 14.15 12.30
N ALA A 307 -3.24 14.26 13.42
CA ALA A 307 -3.30 15.49 14.22
C ALA A 307 -2.06 15.72 15.06
N ARG A 308 -1.40 14.68 15.58
CA ARG A 308 -0.43 14.77 16.67
C ARG A 308 0.92 14.13 16.37
N LEU A 309 0.98 13.09 15.52
CA LEU A 309 2.23 12.38 15.26
C LEU A 309 3.05 13.11 14.19
N GLY A 310 4.25 13.54 14.53
CA GLY A 310 5.24 14.04 13.60
C GLY A 310 6.37 13.03 13.45
N LEU A 311 6.61 12.55 12.22
CA LEU A 311 7.66 11.56 11.95
C LEU A 311 8.79 12.16 11.12
N SER A 312 10.02 11.81 11.52
CA SER A 312 11.22 11.97 10.69
C SER A 312 11.67 10.62 10.08
N ALA A 313 10.77 9.65 10.07
CA ALA A 313 11.07 8.29 9.64
C ALA A 313 11.34 8.19 8.14
N ASP A 314 12.22 7.26 7.76
CA ASP A 314 12.41 6.82 6.38
C ASP A 314 11.38 5.74 6.00
N LEU A 315 10.92 4.96 6.98
CA LEU A 315 10.04 3.81 6.79
C LEU A 315 9.12 3.61 8.00
N VAL A 316 7.86 3.34 7.73
CA VAL A 316 6.90 2.77 8.68
C VAL A 316 6.45 1.41 8.15
N THR A 317 6.47 0.39 8.98
CA THR A 317 5.99 -0.96 8.66
C THR A 317 4.83 -1.32 9.58
N LEU A 318 3.69 -1.62 8.99
CA LEU A 318 2.48 -2.06 9.68
C LEU A 318 2.28 -3.55 9.42
N SER A 319 2.93 -4.38 10.23
CA SER A 319 2.74 -5.84 10.26
C SER A 319 1.53 -6.17 11.12
N ALA A 320 0.39 -5.60 10.74
CA ALA A 320 -0.89 -5.77 11.42
C ALA A 320 -1.93 -6.19 10.39
N CYS A 321 -2.80 -7.14 10.78
CA CYS A 321 -3.84 -7.63 9.88
C CYS A 321 -4.69 -6.47 9.34
N THR A 322 -4.98 -6.50 8.04
CA THR A 322 -5.80 -5.47 7.36
C THR A 322 -5.35 -4.02 7.56
N SER A 323 -4.09 -3.78 7.97
CA SER A 323 -3.57 -2.42 8.18
C SER A 323 -3.59 -1.56 6.92
N GLY A 324 -3.55 -2.19 5.74
CA GLY A 324 -3.70 -1.56 4.43
C GLY A 324 -5.14 -1.48 3.93
N THR A 325 -6.12 -2.04 4.67
CA THR A 325 -7.53 -1.93 4.29
C THR A 325 -7.97 -0.49 4.44
N THR A 326 -8.56 0.04 3.36
CA THR A 326 -8.95 1.42 3.27
C THR A 326 -10.31 1.50 2.60
N GLN A 327 -11.06 2.55 2.89
CA GLN A 327 -12.28 2.87 2.16
C GLN A 327 -11.96 3.81 1.01
N VAL A 328 -12.42 3.46 -0.18
CA VAL A 328 -12.42 4.39 -1.32
C VAL A 328 -13.63 5.30 -1.18
N VAL A 329 -13.39 6.57 -0.90
CA VAL A 329 -14.44 7.59 -0.80
C VAL A 329 -14.52 8.43 -2.09
N PRO A 330 -15.62 9.20 -2.31
CA PRO A 330 -15.73 10.10 -3.44
C PRO A 330 -14.54 11.06 -3.51
N GLY A 331 -13.88 11.14 -4.67
CA GLY A 331 -12.64 11.90 -4.87
C GLY A 331 -11.37 11.05 -4.87
N ASP A 332 -11.51 9.73 -4.88
CA ASP A 332 -10.41 8.75 -4.94
C ASP A 332 -9.47 8.79 -3.72
N GLU A 333 -10.06 9.01 -2.55
CA GLU A 333 -9.30 9.03 -1.33
C GLU A 333 -9.28 7.66 -0.64
N LEU A 334 -8.07 7.13 -0.48
CA LEU A 334 -7.82 6.03 0.45
C LEU A 334 -7.70 6.61 1.85
N LEU A 335 -8.75 6.53 2.63
CA LEU A 335 -8.71 6.90 4.05
C LEU A 335 -8.32 5.67 4.88
N GLY A 336 -7.36 5.84 5.78
CA GLY A 336 -6.93 4.78 6.69
C GLY A 336 -5.53 5.01 7.24
N LEU A 337 -5.04 4.01 7.94
CA LEU A 337 -3.75 4.06 8.65
C LEU A 337 -2.54 4.37 7.73
N PRO A 338 -2.37 3.73 6.56
CA PRO A 338 -1.18 3.98 5.75
C PRO A 338 -1.06 5.44 5.32
N ARG A 339 -2.20 6.03 4.91
CA ARG A 339 -2.24 7.43 4.53
C ARG A 339 -1.96 8.34 5.72
N ALA A 340 -2.48 8.02 6.91
CA ALA A 340 -2.21 8.79 8.12
C ALA A 340 -0.69 8.86 8.41
N PHE A 341 0.04 7.76 8.21
CA PHE A 341 1.50 7.75 8.39
C PHE A 341 2.24 8.53 7.29
N LEU A 342 1.79 8.51 6.04
CA LEU A 342 2.32 9.41 5.01
C LEU A 342 2.14 10.88 5.40
N TYR A 343 0.97 11.22 5.94
CA TYR A 343 0.70 12.57 6.48
C TYR A 343 1.56 12.91 7.68
N ALA A 344 1.77 11.97 8.60
CA ALA A 344 2.63 12.17 9.76
C ALA A 344 4.08 12.40 9.36
N GLY A 345 4.43 12.02 8.14
CA GLY A 345 5.72 12.34 7.57
C GLY A 345 6.57 11.14 7.14
N ALA A 346 6.07 9.92 7.17
CA ALA A 346 6.78 8.79 6.59
C ALA A 346 6.78 8.86 5.05
N PRO A 347 7.92 8.80 4.36
CA PRO A 347 7.97 8.77 2.91
C PRO A 347 7.59 7.41 2.32
N ALA A 348 7.67 6.35 3.13
CA ALA A 348 7.37 4.97 2.76
C ALA A 348 6.61 4.26 3.88
N VAL A 349 5.55 3.54 3.52
CA VAL A 349 4.74 2.74 4.45
C VAL A 349 4.55 1.35 3.87
N VAL A 350 4.98 0.31 4.59
CA VAL A 350 4.63 -1.09 4.30
C VAL A 350 3.40 -1.46 5.10
N CYS A 351 2.40 -2.07 4.49
CA CYS A 351 1.17 -2.48 5.15
C CYS A 351 0.56 -3.73 4.52
N ALA A 352 -0.35 -4.39 5.23
CA ALA A 352 -1.02 -5.61 4.77
C ALA A 352 -2.38 -5.28 4.13
N LEU A 353 -2.63 -5.78 2.92
CA LEU A 353 -3.90 -5.60 2.21
C LEU A 353 -5.01 -6.54 2.71
N TRP A 354 -4.65 -7.69 3.26
CA TRP A 354 -5.56 -8.67 3.89
C TRP A 354 -4.86 -9.38 5.05
N GLU A 355 -5.64 -10.12 5.82
CA GLU A 355 -5.10 -10.96 6.89
C GLU A 355 -4.22 -12.07 6.34
N THR A 356 -3.07 -12.27 6.95
CA THR A 356 -2.18 -13.38 6.66
C THR A 356 -1.80 -14.10 7.95
N HIS A 357 -1.29 -15.32 7.80
CA HIS A 357 -0.85 -16.10 8.94
C HIS A 357 0.38 -15.44 9.59
N ASP A 358 0.38 -15.29 10.89
CA ASP A 358 1.44 -14.67 11.70
C ASP A 358 2.87 -15.10 11.33
N LEU A 359 3.09 -16.43 11.15
CA LEU A 359 4.40 -16.95 10.80
C LEU A 359 4.84 -16.47 9.41
N VAL A 360 3.88 -16.33 8.49
CA VAL A 360 4.17 -15.83 7.14
C VAL A 360 4.53 -14.35 7.18
N ALA A 361 3.81 -13.57 7.99
CA ALA A 361 4.15 -12.16 8.22
C ALA A 361 5.59 -12.02 8.73
N LEU A 362 5.96 -12.78 9.75
CA LEU A 362 7.32 -12.81 10.30
C LEU A 362 8.36 -13.22 9.25
N LEU A 363 8.08 -14.21 8.39
CA LEU A 363 8.98 -14.64 7.30
C LEU A 363 9.22 -13.50 6.29
N VAL A 364 8.16 -12.80 5.87
CA VAL A 364 8.28 -11.67 4.95
C VAL A 364 9.05 -10.53 5.62
N MET A 365 8.75 -10.21 6.89
CA MET A 365 9.42 -9.12 7.60
C MET A 365 10.90 -9.42 7.87
N ASP A 366 11.28 -10.64 8.29
CA ASP A 366 12.69 -11.01 8.42
C ASP A 366 13.44 -10.83 7.10
N GLY A 367 12.90 -11.33 6.00
CA GLY A 367 13.49 -11.17 4.66
C GLY A 367 13.58 -9.71 4.23
N PHE A 368 12.53 -8.94 4.43
CA PHE A 368 12.47 -7.51 4.10
C PHE A 368 13.53 -6.71 4.85
N TYR A 369 13.61 -6.83 6.18
CA TYR A 369 14.57 -6.08 6.97
C TYR A 369 16.02 -6.52 6.72
N ARG A 370 16.27 -7.82 6.48
CA ARG A 370 17.61 -8.28 6.04
C ARG A 370 17.98 -7.68 4.69
N GLY A 371 17.05 -7.58 3.75
CA GLY A 371 17.27 -6.91 2.47
C GLY A 371 17.60 -5.43 2.63
N MET A 372 16.82 -4.71 3.48
CA MET A 372 17.08 -3.30 3.81
C MET A 372 18.45 -3.08 4.45
N LEU A 373 18.84 -3.93 5.38
CA LEU A 373 20.14 -3.87 6.06
C LEU A 373 21.31 -4.22 5.12
N ALA A 374 21.05 -5.02 4.08
CA ALA A 374 22.01 -5.29 3.00
C ALA A 374 22.07 -4.15 1.95
N GLY A 375 21.36 -3.03 2.17
CA GLY A 375 21.40 -1.85 1.31
C GLY A 375 20.44 -1.88 0.12
N LYS A 376 19.51 -2.84 0.05
CA LYS A 376 18.48 -2.84 -0.99
C LYS A 376 17.48 -1.71 -0.77
N ALA A 377 16.96 -1.19 -1.88
CA ALA A 377 15.82 -0.27 -1.86
C ALA A 377 14.58 -0.94 -1.24
N PRO A 378 13.68 -0.20 -0.56
CA PRO A 378 12.54 -0.78 0.14
C PRO A 378 11.65 -1.66 -0.75
N ALA A 379 11.30 -1.21 -1.96
CA ALA A 379 10.48 -1.99 -2.86
C ALA A 379 11.16 -3.28 -3.33
N ALA A 380 12.47 -3.23 -3.60
CA ALA A 380 13.25 -4.40 -3.98
C ALA A 380 13.41 -5.39 -2.82
N ALA A 381 13.63 -4.89 -1.60
CA ALA A 381 13.72 -5.73 -0.40
C ALA A 381 12.40 -6.45 -0.13
N LEU A 382 11.25 -5.76 -0.28
CA LEU A 382 9.93 -6.36 -0.09
C LEU A 382 9.63 -7.40 -1.18
N ARG A 383 9.87 -7.08 -2.47
CA ARG A 383 9.74 -8.03 -3.58
C ARG A 383 10.52 -9.32 -3.31
N ASP A 384 11.80 -9.19 -2.96
CA ASP A 384 12.68 -10.35 -2.77
C ASP A 384 12.21 -11.20 -1.60
N ALA A 385 11.74 -10.59 -0.51
CA ALA A 385 11.16 -11.30 0.62
C ALA A 385 9.89 -12.07 0.22
N GLN A 386 8.99 -11.45 -0.53
CA GLN A 386 7.75 -12.07 -1.01
C GLN A 386 8.04 -13.22 -1.99
N VAL A 387 8.98 -13.04 -2.91
CA VAL A 387 9.40 -14.09 -3.85
C VAL A 387 10.03 -15.27 -3.11
N ALA A 388 10.85 -15.00 -2.09
CA ALA A 388 11.46 -16.04 -1.27
C ALA A 388 10.40 -16.85 -0.50
N VAL A 389 9.39 -16.20 0.07
CA VAL A 389 8.27 -16.87 0.75
C VAL A 389 7.43 -17.67 -0.24
N ARG A 390 7.10 -17.12 -1.41
CA ARG A 390 6.37 -17.84 -2.48
C ARG A 390 7.03 -19.16 -2.86
N GLY A 391 8.36 -19.15 -2.99
CA GLY A 391 9.15 -20.34 -3.36
C GLY A 391 9.59 -21.20 -2.18
N MET A 392 9.19 -20.83 -0.95
CA MET A 392 9.68 -21.51 0.25
C MET A 392 9.20 -22.95 0.35
N THR A 393 10.13 -23.89 0.28
CA THR A 393 9.84 -25.32 0.54
C THR A 393 9.81 -25.58 2.05
N GLY A 394 9.18 -26.70 2.46
CA GLY A 394 9.20 -27.11 3.86
C GLY A 394 10.62 -27.27 4.41
N ARG A 395 11.59 -27.71 3.59
CA ARG A 395 13.01 -27.81 3.95
C ARG A 395 13.60 -26.42 4.24
N ALA A 396 13.32 -25.45 3.38
CA ALA A 396 13.78 -24.08 3.56
C ALA A 396 13.15 -23.43 4.80
N LEU A 397 11.85 -23.67 5.04
CA LEU A 397 11.18 -23.23 6.26
C LEU A 397 11.85 -23.83 7.50
N ARG A 398 12.05 -25.16 7.53
CA ARG A 398 12.73 -25.84 8.66
C ARG A 398 14.09 -25.21 8.95
N ALA A 399 14.91 -25.01 7.92
CA ALA A 399 16.23 -24.37 8.07
C ALA A 399 16.11 -22.92 8.62
N THR A 400 15.12 -22.17 8.19
CA THR A 400 14.86 -20.80 8.70
C THR A 400 14.44 -20.83 10.17
N LEU A 401 13.54 -21.72 10.56
CA LEU A 401 13.10 -21.87 11.95
C LEU A 401 14.26 -22.31 12.85
N ASP A 402 15.13 -23.24 12.39
CA ASP A 402 16.30 -23.69 13.14
C ASP A 402 17.33 -22.56 13.32
N ARG A 403 17.55 -21.77 12.29
CA ARG A 403 18.39 -20.56 12.38
C ARG A 403 17.82 -19.59 13.42
N TRP A 404 16.53 -19.27 13.38
CA TRP A 404 15.89 -18.38 14.34
C TRP A 404 15.96 -18.90 15.77
N ARG A 405 15.78 -20.21 15.98
CA ARG A 405 15.95 -20.84 17.30
C ARG A 405 17.38 -20.70 17.83
N ALA A 406 18.38 -20.74 16.95
CA ALA A 406 19.78 -20.57 17.33
C ALA A 406 20.14 -19.10 17.60
N GLU A 407 19.60 -18.17 16.82
CA GLU A 407 19.94 -16.74 16.89
C GLU A 407 19.13 -15.98 17.96
N ASP A 408 17.90 -16.45 18.28
CA ASP A 408 16.91 -15.70 19.03
C ASP A 408 16.17 -16.54 20.10
N PRO A 409 16.51 -16.40 21.39
CA PRO A 409 15.82 -17.11 22.45
C PRO A 409 14.31 -16.81 22.53
N VAL A 410 13.90 -15.59 22.18
CA VAL A 410 12.47 -15.19 22.19
C VAL A 410 11.71 -15.89 21.07
N LEU A 411 12.29 -15.89 19.85
CA LEU A 411 11.73 -16.66 18.74
C LEU A 411 11.78 -18.17 19.02
N ALA A 412 12.84 -18.67 19.60
CA ALA A 412 12.93 -20.09 19.97
C ALA A 412 11.78 -20.52 20.85
N ALA A 413 11.44 -19.72 21.87
CA ALA A 413 10.30 -19.97 22.76
C ALA A 413 8.95 -19.91 21.99
N ALA A 414 8.76 -18.88 21.17
CA ALA A 414 7.55 -18.71 20.37
C ALA A 414 7.34 -19.82 19.33
N LEU A 415 8.43 -20.36 18.78
CA LEU A 415 8.42 -21.43 17.77
C LEU A 415 8.29 -22.84 18.36
N THR A 416 8.18 -22.97 19.69
CA THR A 416 7.93 -24.27 20.35
C THR A 416 6.62 -24.86 19.85
N GLY A 417 6.66 -26.13 19.37
CA GLY A 417 5.46 -26.78 18.83
C GLY A 417 5.06 -26.32 17.42
N THR A 418 5.97 -25.72 16.66
CA THR A 418 5.77 -25.43 15.23
C THR A 418 6.58 -26.44 14.38
N PRO A 419 6.08 -27.67 14.14
CA PRO A 419 6.78 -28.66 13.33
C PRO A 419 6.57 -28.37 11.85
N VAL A 420 7.54 -28.74 11.03
CA VAL A 420 7.36 -28.83 9.57
C VAL A 420 7.22 -30.31 9.22
N PRO A 421 6.04 -30.75 8.74
CA PRO A 421 5.81 -32.14 8.36
C PRO A 421 6.79 -32.63 7.31
N ASN A 422 7.19 -33.90 7.40
CA ASN A 422 8.20 -34.46 6.47
C ASN A 422 7.68 -34.55 5.03
N GLU A 423 6.37 -34.75 4.84
CA GLU A 423 5.69 -34.80 3.54
C GLU A 423 5.70 -33.46 2.81
N LEU A 424 5.91 -32.36 3.51
CA LEU A 424 5.94 -31.00 2.93
C LEU A 424 7.38 -30.53 2.60
N LEU A 425 8.42 -31.30 2.92
CA LEU A 425 9.80 -30.84 2.82
C LEU A 425 10.20 -30.31 1.44
N ASP A 426 9.73 -30.97 0.38
CA ASP A 426 10.10 -30.64 -0.99
C ASP A 426 8.99 -29.89 -1.75
N GLN A 427 7.92 -29.51 -1.04
CA GLN A 427 6.79 -28.73 -1.60
C GLN A 427 6.94 -27.25 -1.28
N ALA A 428 6.55 -26.37 -2.21
CA ALA A 428 6.40 -24.94 -1.97
C ALA A 428 5.11 -24.71 -1.17
N ILE A 429 5.26 -24.51 0.14
CA ILE A 429 4.14 -24.50 1.10
C ILE A 429 3.36 -23.19 1.13
N TYR A 430 3.94 -22.10 0.62
CA TYR A 430 3.34 -20.77 0.59
C TYR A 430 3.15 -20.25 -0.85
N ALA A 431 2.98 -21.14 -1.84
CA ALA A 431 2.84 -20.76 -3.25
C ALA A 431 1.55 -19.94 -3.53
N ASP A 432 0.50 -20.15 -2.73
CA ASP A 432 -0.75 -19.38 -2.87
C ASP A 432 -0.51 -17.88 -2.59
N PRO A 433 -0.95 -16.98 -3.49
CA PRO A 433 -0.84 -15.53 -3.29
C PRO A 433 -1.42 -15.03 -1.97
N ALA A 434 -2.39 -15.72 -1.40
CA ALA A 434 -2.95 -15.39 -0.09
C ALA A 434 -1.89 -15.30 1.01
N HIS A 435 -0.80 -16.03 0.89
CA HIS A 435 0.28 -16.04 1.85
C HIS A 435 1.30 -14.93 1.60
N TRP A 436 1.89 -14.87 0.40
CA TRP A 436 3.07 -14.05 0.14
C TRP A 436 2.77 -12.65 -0.40
N ALA A 437 1.61 -12.44 -1.07
CA ALA A 437 1.30 -11.19 -1.75
C ALA A 437 0.53 -10.18 -0.86
N THR A 438 0.46 -10.44 0.44
CA THR A 438 -0.35 -9.62 1.36
C THR A 438 0.22 -8.24 1.62
N PHE A 439 1.55 -8.09 1.62
CA PHE A 439 2.18 -6.82 1.91
C PHE A 439 2.37 -5.96 0.66
N MET A 440 2.17 -4.66 0.83
CA MET A 440 2.42 -3.65 -0.20
C MET A 440 3.22 -2.50 0.40
N LEU A 441 4.03 -1.86 -0.44
CA LEU A 441 4.74 -0.62 -0.12
C LEU A 441 3.99 0.55 -0.74
N ILE A 442 3.73 1.58 0.04
CA ILE A 442 3.12 2.83 -0.41
C ILE A 442 4.11 3.97 -0.19
N GLY A 443 4.37 4.76 -1.23
CA GLY A 443 5.31 5.88 -1.20
C GLY A 443 6.65 5.56 -1.84
N ARG A 444 7.76 6.02 -1.26
CA ARG A 444 9.11 5.87 -1.80
C ARG A 444 9.52 4.41 -1.91
N GLY A 445 9.84 3.97 -3.12
CA GLY A 445 10.27 2.60 -3.42
C GLY A 445 11.78 2.41 -3.60
N ASP A 446 12.51 3.50 -3.92
CA ASP A 446 13.95 3.57 -4.18
C ASP A 446 14.83 3.68 -2.93
#